data_a2c494501167fc8cee603258db1dd747
#
_entry.id   a2c494501167fc8cee603258db1dd747
#
_cell.length_a   1.000
_cell.length_b   1.000
_cell.length_c   1.000
_cell.angle_alpha   90.00
_cell.angle_beta   90.00
_cell.angle_gamma   90.00
#
_symmetry.space_group_name_H-M   'P 1'
#
loop_
_entity.id
_entity.type
_entity.pdbx_description
1 polymer ?
#
loop_
_entity_poly.entity_id
_entity_poly.type
_entity_poly.pdbx_seq_one_letter_code
_entity_poly.pdbx_strand_id
1 'polypeptide(L)'
;MNRLGRAMADPTRSRILLTLLAGPSYPAVLSRELGLSRSNVSNHLTCLRGCGIVVAEPEGRQTRYEVADPHLARALTALVDVTL
;
A
#
# COMPACT_ATOMS: atom_id res chain seq x y z
N MET A 1 -17.39 -7.82 4.05
CA MET A 1 -16.16 -7.01 4.23
C MET A 1 -15.94 -6.17 2.98
N ASN A 2 -15.69 -4.87 3.14
CA ASN A 2 -15.45 -4.00 2.00
C ASN A 2 -14.02 -4.16 1.46
N ARG A 3 -13.71 -3.47 0.35
CA ARG A 3 -12.38 -3.58 -0.26
C ARG A 3 -11.25 -3.20 0.69
N LEU A 4 -11.47 -2.15 1.48
CA LEU A 4 -10.48 -1.67 2.43
C LEU A 4 -10.21 -2.69 3.54
N GLY A 5 -11.26 -3.24 4.12
CA GLY A 5 -11.12 -4.26 5.16
C GLY A 5 -10.42 -5.51 4.65
N ARG A 6 -10.71 -5.91 3.42
CA ARG A 6 -10.06 -7.06 2.80
C ARG A 6 -8.57 -6.81 2.57
N ALA A 7 -8.20 -5.59 2.14
CA ALA A 7 -6.80 -5.23 1.94
C ALA A 7 -6.03 -5.25 3.26
N MET A 8 -6.65 -4.82 4.34
CA MET A 8 -6.02 -4.77 5.65
C MET A 8 -5.97 -6.11 6.38
N ALA A 9 -6.64 -7.14 5.84
CA ALA A 9 -6.65 -8.47 6.46
C ALA A 9 -5.30 -9.19 6.31
N ASP A 10 -4.51 -8.84 5.31
CA ASP A 10 -3.18 -9.43 5.11
C ASP A 10 -2.13 -8.59 5.84
N PRO A 11 -1.38 -9.19 6.80
CA PRO A 11 -0.39 -8.43 7.58
C PRO A 11 0.70 -7.76 6.72
N THR A 12 1.15 -8.43 5.68
CA THR A 12 2.17 -7.87 4.79
C THR A 12 1.62 -6.69 4.02
N ARG A 13 0.40 -6.83 3.52
CA ARG A 13 -0.28 -5.75 2.78
C ARG A 13 -0.51 -4.54 3.67
N SER A 14 -0.88 -4.78 4.95
CA SER A 14 -1.03 -3.70 5.94
C SER A 14 0.26 -2.93 6.14
N ARG A 15 1.39 -3.63 6.22
CA ARG A 15 2.69 -2.98 6.37
C ARG A 15 3.01 -2.09 5.18
N ILE A 16 2.71 -2.55 3.97
CA ILE A 16 2.89 -1.76 2.76
C ILE A 16 2.02 -0.51 2.80
N LEU A 17 0.74 -0.67 3.17
CA LEU A 17 -0.19 0.45 3.26
C LEU A 17 0.25 1.48 4.31
N LEU A 18 0.72 1.02 5.47
CA LEU A 18 1.22 1.93 6.51
C LEU A 18 2.40 2.74 6.01
N THR A 19 3.29 2.12 5.25
CA THR A 19 4.44 2.83 4.68
C THR A 19 3.96 3.89 3.68
N LEU A 20 2.99 3.54 2.83
CA LEU A 20 2.44 4.48 1.85
C LEU A 20 1.65 5.62 2.48
N LEU A 21 1.08 5.41 3.66
CA LEU A 21 0.43 6.49 4.42
C LEU A 21 1.42 7.57 4.83
N ALA A 22 2.67 7.19 5.06
CA ALA A 22 3.72 8.15 5.40
C ALA A 22 4.19 8.96 4.19
N GLY A 23 3.93 8.49 2.98
CA GLY A 23 4.28 9.18 1.74
C GLY A 23 4.41 8.20 0.58
N PRO A 24 4.47 8.71 -0.65
CA PRO A 24 4.67 7.86 -1.82
C PRO A 24 5.95 7.04 -1.72
N SER A 25 5.97 5.88 -2.35
CA SER A 25 7.15 5.01 -2.32
C SER A 25 7.24 4.20 -3.62
N TYR A 26 8.28 3.37 -3.69
CA TYR A 26 8.62 2.60 -4.88
C TYR A 26 8.78 1.12 -4.50
N PRO A 27 8.52 0.19 -5.42
CA PRO A 27 8.66 -1.24 -5.11
C PRO A 27 10.03 -1.62 -4.56
N ALA A 28 11.11 -1.05 -5.12
CA ALA A 28 12.46 -1.34 -4.63
C ALA A 28 12.67 -0.88 -3.19
N VAL A 29 12.14 0.30 -2.86
CA VAL A 29 12.26 0.86 -1.51
C VAL A 29 11.43 0.04 -0.53
N LEU A 30 10.20 -0.30 -0.89
CA LEU A 30 9.32 -1.12 -0.05
C LEU A 30 9.93 -2.50 0.20
N SER A 31 10.48 -3.11 -0.82
CA SER A 31 11.16 -4.40 -0.71
C SER A 31 12.30 -4.34 0.32
N ARG A 32 13.16 -3.33 0.18
CA ARG A 32 14.30 -3.17 1.07
C ARG A 32 13.90 -2.84 2.51
N GLU A 33 12.98 -1.88 2.67
CA GLU A 33 12.59 -1.43 4.00
C GLU A 33 11.79 -2.47 4.78
N LEU A 34 10.98 -3.26 4.08
CA LEU A 34 10.09 -4.24 4.73
C LEU A 34 10.67 -5.65 4.73
N GLY A 35 11.82 -5.85 4.10
CA GLY A 35 12.43 -7.17 4.03
C GLY A 35 11.64 -8.16 3.19
N LEU A 36 11.02 -7.69 2.10
CA LEU A 36 10.18 -8.51 1.22
C LEU A 36 10.84 -8.66 -0.14
N SER A 37 10.50 -9.75 -0.84
CA SER A 37 10.95 -9.90 -2.22
C SER A 37 10.25 -8.89 -3.13
N ARG A 38 10.89 -8.56 -4.25
CA ARG A 38 10.31 -7.66 -5.23
C ARG A 38 9.00 -8.20 -5.79
N SER A 39 8.93 -9.50 -6.04
CA SER A 39 7.71 -10.11 -6.56
C SER A 39 6.58 -10.08 -5.54
N ASN A 40 6.89 -10.28 -4.26
CA ASN A 40 5.90 -10.20 -3.20
C ASN A 40 5.31 -8.79 -3.11
N VAL A 41 6.18 -7.77 -3.09
CA VAL A 41 5.75 -6.37 -3.09
C VAL A 41 4.90 -6.06 -4.32
N SER A 42 5.34 -6.46 -5.51
CA SER A 42 4.61 -6.24 -6.76
C SER A 42 3.22 -6.86 -6.73
N ASN A 43 3.11 -8.08 -6.21
CA ASN A 43 1.81 -8.75 -6.14
C ASN A 43 0.83 -7.99 -5.25
N HIS A 44 1.29 -7.54 -4.09
CA HIS A 44 0.45 -6.76 -3.19
C HIS A 44 0.07 -5.41 -3.78
N LEU A 45 1.01 -4.71 -4.41
CA LEU A 45 0.75 -3.42 -5.03
C LEU A 45 -0.24 -3.54 -6.20
N THR A 46 -0.11 -4.59 -7.00
CA THR A 46 -1.05 -4.85 -8.09
C THR A 46 -2.47 -5.05 -7.56
N CYS A 47 -2.60 -5.80 -6.48
CA CYS A 47 -3.89 -6.02 -5.83
C CYS A 47 -4.48 -4.71 -5.30
N LEU A 48 -3.68 -3.91 -4.60
CA LEU A 48 -4.13 -2.64 -4.04
C LEU A 48 -4.52 -1.65 -5.13
N ARG A 49 -3.79 -1.64 -6.22
CA ARG A 49 -4.10 -0.81 -7.38
C ARG A 49 -5.41 -1.25 -8.03
N GLY A 50 -5.60 -2.55 -8.19
CA GLY A 50 -6.83 -3.10 -8.76
C GLY A 50 -8.06 -2.79 -7.92
N CYS A 51 -7.89 -2.64 -6.62
CA CYS A 51 -8.98 -2.26 -5.71
C CYS A 51 -9.20 -0.74 -5.63
N GLY A 52 -8.36 0.05 -6.27
CA GLY A 52 -8.47 1.51 -6.24
C GLY A 52 -7.95 2.15 -4.95
N ILE A 53 -7.24 1.39 -4.12
CA ILE A 53 -6.71 1.89 -2.85
C ILE A 53 -5.44 2.71 -3.07
N VAL A 54 -4.62 2.31 -4.04
CA VAL A 54 -3.43 3.04 -4.41
C VAL A 54 -3.46 3.37 -5.90
N VAL A 55 -2.71 4.40 -6.27
CA VAL A 55 -2.46 4.75 -7.68
C VAL A 55 -0.97 4.59 -7.96
N ALA A 56 -0.68 4.30 -9.23
CA ALA A 56 0.69 4.09 -9.69
C ALA A 56 0.99 5.08 -10.82
N GLU A 57 2.17 5.68 -10.77
CA GLU A 57 2.58 6.66 -11.75
C GLU A 57 4.00 6.37 -12.22
N PRO A 58 4.20 6.21 -13.55
CA PRO A 58 5.54 5.99 -14.07
C PRO A 58 6.45 7.19 -13.76
N GLU A 59 7.68 6.90 -13.33
CA GLU A 59 8.64 7.95 -12.99
C GLU A 59 10.02 7.45 -13.39
N GLY A 60 10.44 7.75 -14.60
CA GLY A 60 11.67 7.22 -15.15
C GLY A 60 11.60 5.70 -15.29
N ARG A 61 12.55 5.01 -14.66
CA ARG A 61 12.60 3.54 -14.66
C ARG A 61 11.82 2.93 -13.50
N GLN A 62 11.22 3.77 -12.66
CA GLN A 62 10.50 3.32 -11.48
C GLN A 62 9.02 3.62 -11.65
N THR A 63 8.22 3.02 -10.79
CA THR A 63 6.80 3.34 -10.67
C THR A 63 6.56 3.82 -9.25
N ARG A 64 6.03 5.02 -9.11
CA ARG A 64 5.69 5.59 -7.82
C ARG A 64 4.29 5.16 -7.42
N TYR A 65 4.14 4.66 -6.20
CA TYR A 65 2.86 4.27 -5.65
C TYR A 65 2.48 5.18 -4.50
N GLU A 66 1.21 5.56 -4.42
CA GLU A 66 0.70 6.38 -3.33
C GLU A 66 -0.76 6.06 -3.07
N VAL A 67 -1.24 6.41 -1.88
CA VAL A 67 -2.66 6.23 -1.54
C VAL A 67 -3.49 7.17 -2.42
N ALA A 68 -4.57 6.62 -3.00
CA ALA A 68 -5.33 7.30 -4.06
C ALA A 68 -6.08 8.54 -3.57
N ASP A 69 -6.54 8.57 -2.32
CA ASP A 69 -7.49 9.55 -1.83
C ASP A 69 -7.18 9.92 -0.38
N PRO A 70 -7.14 11.22 -0.03
CA PRO A 70 -6.95 11.63 1.37
C PRO A 70 -8.00 11.08 2.32
N HIS A 71 -9.23 10.90 1.88
CA HIS A 71 -10.27 10.28 2.70
C HIS A 71 -9.96 8.81 2.96
N LEU A 72 -9.42 8.12 1.96
CA LEU A 72 -8.99 6.75 2.08
C LEU A 72 -7.81 6.64 3.05
N ALA A 73 -6.89 7.59 3.00
CA ALA A 73 -5.77 7.63 3.94
C ALA A 73 -6.27 7.75 5.37
N ARG A 74 -7.27 8.60 5.61
CA ARG A 74 -7.87 8.73 6.93
C ARG A 74 -8.58 7.46 7.38
N ALA A 75 -9.27 6.79 6.46
CA ALA A 75 -9.94 5.53 6.77
C ALA A 75 -8.91 4.44 7.14
N LEU A 76 -7.79 4.38 6.43
CA LEU A 76 -6.73 3.44 6.73
C LEU A 76 -6.12 3.72 8.10
N THR A 77 -5.89 4.98 8.44
CA THR A 77 -5.38 5.38 9.74
C THR A 77 -6.36 4.98 10.85
N ALA A 78 -7.65 5.20 10.64
CA ALA A 78 -8.67 4.83 11.60
C ALA A 78 -8.71 3.31 11.83
N LEU A 79 -8.56 2.51 10.79
CA LEU A 79 -8.51 1.05 10.91
C LEU A 79 -7.29 0.59 11.69
N VAL A 80 -6.15 1.22 11.47
CA VAL A 80 -4.93 0.91 12.20
C VAL A 80 -5.12 1.25 13.68
N ASP A 81 -5.70 2.40 13.99
CA ASP A 81 -5.96 2.81 15.37
C ASP A 81 -6.88 1.82 16.09
N VAL A 82 -7.86 1.28 15.40
CA VAL A 82 -8.78 0.30 15.97
C VAL A 82 -8.08 -1.04 16.25
N THR A 83 -7.15 -1.44 15.38
CA THR A 83 -6.47 -2.73 15.51
C THR A 83 -5.28 -2.70 16.46
N LEU A 84 -4.78 -1.54 16.79
CA LEU A 84 -3.69 -1.37 17.72
C LEU A 84 -4.18 -1.23 19.14
#